data_d03708f5d22546ff02e89d5801a69cef
#
_entry.id   d03708f5d22546ff02e89d5801a69cef
#
_cell.length_a   1.000
_cell.length_b   1.000
_cell.length_c   1.000
_cell.angle_alpha   90.00
_cell.angle_beta   90.00
_cell.angle_gamma   90.00
#
_symmetry.space_group_name_H-M   'P 1'
#
loop_
_entity.id
_entity.type
_entity.pdbx_description
1 polymer ?
#
loop_
_entity_poly.entity_id
_entity_poly.type
_entity_poly.pdbx_seq_one_letter_code
_entity_poly.pdbx_strand_id
1 'polypeptide(L)'
;MTDLQASEGDIQLAQRIIGAAERHDVPALKVLLKEGSANVQDPTATVATSPLHAAIAACSNADYMKEADEKAVETVELLLLNGAIWNDLNKDDETPGCIALRLKQKKLYDMMVEAGVRAEMLFAKMEALGLGDNDEDDVEEEGEEDQAREEQPAAKKQKVSSESSKPIQVVEEEAQPEVLDDVSLDNHAYLKSQLRYKPGILLDSSDNAVMMDWETQIMQRHAETLIPKSGLRTMNVGHGMGIVDTAILTHDPSMHHIVEAHPQVQEKLRREGWYDKPNVTVHEGRWQDVLPKLVEQGVVLDAIYYDTFAEDYKALKEFFAEYVVQLLSPQGKFGWYNGLGADRQICYDVYTKVSTSLLVSSNIRGD
;
A
#
# COMPACT_ATOMS: atom_id res chain seq x y z
N MET A 1 -12.92 17.92 21.65
CA MET A 1 -12.97 16.45 21.59
C MET A 1 -13.03 15.98 23.03
N THR A 2 -14.17 15.47 23.48
CA THR A 2 -14.35 14.92 24.83
C THR A 2 -13.85 13.48 24.79
N ASP A 3 -12.73 13.20 25.45
CA ASP A 3 -12.28 11.84 25.74
C ASP A 3 -13.41 11.13 26.52
N LEU A 4 -14.14 10.27 25.83
CA LEU A 4 -15.06 9.32 26.45
C LEU A 4 -14.20 8.25 27.14
N GLN A 5 -13.86 8.47 28.41
CA GLN A 5 -13.25 7.42 29.22
C GLN A 5 -14.21 6.25 29.29
N ALA A 6 -13.74 5.08 28.84
CA ALA A 6 -14.48 3.82 28.92
C ALA A 6 -14.94 3.57 30.37
N SER A 7 -16.20 3.14 30.54
CA SER A 7 -16.69 2.85 31.88
C SER A 7 -15.98 1.64 32.47
N GLU A 8 -15.93 1.53 33.81
CA GLU A 8 -15.33 0.37 34.48
C GLU A 8 -15.99 -0.96 34.04
N GLY A 9 -17.28 -0.91 33.70
CA GLY A 9 -18.01 -2.07 33.18
C GLY A 9 -17.55 -2.48 31.77
N ASP A 10 -17.26 -1.50 30.90
CA ASP A 10 -16.76 -1.78 29.54
C ASP A 10 -15.35 -2.39 29.58
N ILE A 11 -14.49 -1.87 30.46
CA ILE A 11 -13.15 -2.43 30.67
C ILE A 11 -13.21 -3.88 31.16
N GLN A 12 -14.07 -4.17 32.13
CA GLN A 12 -14.25 -5.53 32.65
C GLN A 12 -14.81 -6.49 31.58
N LEU A 13 -15.74 -6.03 30.74
CA LEU A 13 -16.27 -6.81 29.65
C LEU A 13 -15.18 -7.10 28.60
N ALA A 14 -14.38 -6.09 28.22
CA ALA A 14 -13.26 -6.24 27.31
C ALA A 14 -12.25 -7.29 27.83
N GLN A 15 -11.86 -7.20 29.09
CA GLN A 15 -10.94 -8.16 29.72
C GLN A 15 -11.50 -9.59 29.73
N ARG A 16 -12.82 -9.76 29.95
CA ARG A 16 -13.48 -11.07 29.90
C ARG A 16 -13.48 -11.65 28.48
N ILE A 17 -13.74 -10.83 27.46
CA ILE A 17 -13.73 -11.27 26.07
C ILE A 17 -12.31 -11.67 25.65
N ILE A 18 -11.31 -10.81 25.90
CA ILE A 18 -9.90 -11.09 25.59
C ILE A 18 -9.42 -12.35 26.32
N GLY A 19 -9.70 -12.47 27.63
CA GLY A 19 -9.32 -13.65 28.39
C GLY A 19 -10.02 -14.94 27.96
N ALA A 20 -11.25 -14.88 27.47
CA ALA A 20 -11.94 -16.04 26.89
C ALA A 20 -11.32 -16.43 25.54
N ALA A 21 -10.94 -15.45 24.71
CA ALA A 21 -10.23 -15.67 23.45
C ALA A 21 -8.86 -16.33 23.68
N GLU A 22 -8.07 -15.83 24.63
CA GLU A 22 -6.78 -16.37 25.02
C GLU A 22 -6.86 -17.84 25.47
N ARG A 23 -7.91 -18.21 26.18
CA ARG A 23 -8.13 -19.60 26.64
C ARG A 23 -8.82 -20.48 25.61
N HIS A 24 -9.14 -19.96 24.45
CA HIS A 24 -9.95 -20.62 23.40
C HIS A 24 -11.29 -21.17 23.96
N ASP A 25 -11.92 -20.39 24.84
CA ASP A 25 -13.21 -20.72 25.47
C ASP A 25 -14.36 -20.29 24.57
N VAL A 26 -14.62 -21.08 23.54
CA VAL A 26 -15.66 -20.80 22.52
C VAL A 26 -17.05 -20.65 23.13
N PRO A 27 -17.49 -21.52 24.13
CA PRO A 27 -18.77 -21.34 24.78
C PRO A 27 -18.91 -19.98 25.50
N ALA A 28 -17.87 -19.55 26.23
CA ALA A 28 -17.87 -18.25 26.90
C ALA A 28 -17.89 -17.10 25.88
N LEU A 29 -17.08 -17.17 24.81
CA LEU A 29 -17.05 -16.17 23.74
C LEU A 29 -18.42 -16.00 23.07
N LYS A 30 -19.15 -17.10 22.76
CA LYS A 30 -20.48 -17.03 22.17
C LYS A 30 -21.49 -16.27 23.03
N VAL A 31 -21.29 -16.21 24.34
CA VAL A 31 -22.12 -15.44 25.27
C VAL A 31 -21.65 -13.99 25.31
N LEU A 32 -20.34 -13.79 25.53
CA LEU A 32 -19.75 -12.46 25.73
C LEU A 32 -19.87 -11.57 24.49
N LEU A 33 -19.73 -12.13 23.28
CA LEU A 33 -19.87 -11.41 22.02
C LEU A 33 -21.31 -10.96 21.69
N LYS A 34 -22.31 -11.34 22.50
CA LYS A 34 -23.64 -10.74 22.43
C LYS A 34 -23.76 -9.43 23.20
N GLU A 35 -22.84 -9.21 24.13
CA GLU A 35 -22.81 -8.06 25.03
C GLU A 35 -21.70 -7.06 24.65
N GLY A 36 -20.66 -7.53 23.92
CA GLY A 36 -19.51 -6.73 23.53
C GLY A 36 -18.99 -7.05 22.13
N SER A 37 -18.06 -6.23 21.65
CA SER A 37 -17.48 -6.33 20.32
C SER A 37 -16.31 -7.33 20.27
N ALA A 38 -16.11 -7.95 19.11
CA ALA A 38 -14.90 -8.74 18.81
C ALA A 38 -13.63 -7.86 18.65
N ASN A 39 -13.79 -6.53 18.63
CA ASN A 39 -12.71 -5.55 18.47
C ASN A 39 -12.43 -4.75 19.76
N VAL A 40 -12.89 -5.26 20.92
CA VAL A 40 -12.56 -4.61 22.20
C VAL A 40 -11.06 -4.61 22.44
N GLN A 41 -10.56 -3.55 23.08
CA GLN A 41 -9.18 -3.45 23.54
C GLN A 41 -9.18 -3.18 25.04
N ASP A 42 -8.22 -3.73 25.76
CA ASP A 42 -8.01 -3.43 27.17
C ASP A 42 -7.06 -2.24 27.30
N PRO A 43 -7.55 -1.04 27.67
CA PRO A 43 -6.70 0.15 27.81
C PRO A 43 -5.71 0.03 28.96
N THR A 44 -5.92 -0.92 29.88
CA THR A 44 -5.06 -1.15 31.05
C THR A 44 -3.96 -2.19 30.77
N ALA A 45 -4.07 -2.94 29.68
CA ALA A 45 -3.08 -3.94 29.31
C ALA A 45 -1.75 -3.28 28.90
N THR A 46 -0.65 -3.91 29.31
CA THR A 46 0.68 -3.49 28.88
C THR A 46 0.93 -3.77 27.41
N VAL A 47 0.24 -4.77 26.86
CA VAL A 47 0.21 -5.10 25.43
C VAL A 47 -1.19 -4.84 24.94
N ALA A 48 -1.39 -3.85 24.07
CA ALA A 48 -2.69 -3.62 23.43
C ALA A 48 -2.98 -4.84 22.56
N THR A 49 -4.11 -5.46 22.83
CA THR A 49 -4.39 -6.77 22.25
C THR A 49 -5.88 -6.87 22.06
N SER A 50 -6.31 -6.98 20.80
CA SER A 50 -7.68 -7.38 20.52
C SER A 50 -7.88 -8.87 20.85
N PRO A 51 -9.13 -9.34 20.99
CA PRO A 51 -9.42 -10.77 21.19
C PRO A 51 -8.76 -11.68 20.14
N LEU A 52 -8.65 -11.20 18.90
CA LEU A 52 -8.02 -11.94 17.80
C LEU A 52 -6.51 -12.10 17.99
N HIS A 53 -5.81 -11.03 18.42
CA HIS A 53 -4.41 -11.12 18.81
C HIS A 53 -4.19 -12.11 19.95
N ALA A 54 -5.02 -12.02 21.01
CA ALA A 54 -4.91 -12.87 22.18
C ALA A 54 -5.10 -14.36 21.84
N ALA A 55 -6.12 -14.67 21.03
CA ALA A 55 -6.37 -16.03 20.59
C ALA A 55 -5.20 -16.65 19.82
N ILE A 56 -4.58 -15.89 18.94
CA ILE A 56 -3.45 -16.39 18.12
C ILE A 56 -2.17 -16.42 18.94
N ALA A 57 -1.90 -15.39 19.76
CA ALA A 57 -0.71 -15.35 20.62
C ALA A 57 -0.66 -16.47 21.67
N ALA A 58 -1.81 -16.96 22.10
CA ALA A 58 -1.91 -18.09 23.04
C ALA A 58 -1.51 -19.44 22.43
N CYS A 59 -1.39 -19.53 21.11
CA CYS A 59 -0.95 -20.73 20.44
C CYS A 59 0.54 -20.96 20.66
N SER A 60 0.92 -22.21 20.91
CA SER A 60 2.34 -22.60 20.99
C SER A 60 3.02 -22.50 19.63
N ASN A 61 4.33 -22.29 19.63
CA ASN A 61 5.13 -22.32 18.41
C ASN A 61 4.99 -23.71 17.75
N ALA A 62 4.50 -23.76 16.51
CA ALA A 62 4.24 -25.00 15.80
C ALA A 62 5.44 -25.42 14.94
N ASP A 63 5.63 -26.72 14.76
CA ASP A 63 6.37 -27.23 13.61
C ASP A 63 5.44 -27.13 12.40
N TYR A 64 5.96 -26.74 11.22
CA TYR A 64 5.19 -26.57 9.98
C TYR A 64 4.33 -27.79 9.56
N MET A 65 4.57 -28.95 10.18
CA MET A 65 3.89 -30.22 9.89
C MET A 65 2.77 -30.55 10.91
N LYS A 66 2.59 -29.71 11.95
CA LYS A 66 1.56 -29.97 12.98
C LYS A 66 0.30 -29.16 12.66
N GLU A 67 -0.85 -29.80 12.62
CA GLU A 67 -2.13 -29.14 12.49
C GLU A 67 -2.36 -28.17 13.66
N ALA A 68 -3.01 -27.03 13.35
CA ALA A 68 -3.41 -26.07 14.37
C ALA A 68 -4.40 -26.71 15.35
N ASP A 69 -4.39 -26.28 16.61
CA ASP A 69 -5.37 -26.71 17.60
C ASP A 69 -6.79 -26.36 17.10
N GLU A 70 -7.67 -27.36 17.03
CA GLU A 70 -9.06 -27.20 16.58
C GLU A 70 -9.80 -26.09 17.35
N LYS A 71 -9.53 -25.98 18.67
CA LYS A 71 -10.13 -24.92 19.49
C LYS A 71 -9.64 -23.52 19.13
N ALA A 72 -8.35 -23.39 18.79
CA ALA A 72 -7.82 -22.13 18.32
C ALA A 72 -8.47 -21.74 16.98
N VAL A 73 -8.61 -22.68 16.06
CA VAL A 73 -9.28 -22.48 14.77
C VAL A 73 -10.74 -22.05 14.98
N GLU A 74 -11.51 -22.77 15.81
CA GLU A 74 -12.90 -22.43 16.12
C GLU A 74 -13.03 -21.04 16.78
N THR A 75 -12.10 -20.69 17.66
CA THR A 75 -12.06 -19.38 18.31
C THR A 75 -11.82 -18.25 17.30
N VAL A 76 -10.81 -18.39 16.45
CA VAL A 76 -10.47 -17.41 15.42
C VAL A 76 -11.61 -17.26 14.42
N GLU A 77 -12.21 -18.39 13.98
CA GLU A 77 -13.35 -18.35 13.08
C GLU A 77 -14.54 -17.60 13.70
N LEU A 78 -14.85 -17.88 14.98
CA LEU A 78 -15.93 -17.20 15.71
C LEU A 78 -15.69 -15.69 15.81
N LEU A 79 -14.45 -15.26 16.11
CA LEU A 79 -14.10 -13.85 16.20
C LEU A 79 -14.23 -13.15 14.83
N LEU A 80 -13.74 -13.76 13.77
CA LEU A 80 -13.85 -13.21 12.40
C LEU A 80 -15.31 -13.13 11.94
N LEU A 81 -16.15 -14.12 12.27
CA LEU A 81 -17.59 -14.09 11.98
C LEU A 81 -18.34 -12.99 12.76
N ASN A 82 -17.79 -12.54 13.89
CA ASN A 82 -18.32 -11.42 14.67
C ASN A 82 -17.62 -10.09 14.36
N GLY A 83 -16.94 -9.97 13.22
CA GLY A 83 -16.40 -8.73 12.71
C GLY A 83 -15.05 -8.33 13.30
N ALA A 84 -14.26 -9.29 13.80
CA ALA A 84 -12.88 -9.00 14.23
C ALA A 84 -12.05 -8.47 13.05
N ILE A 85 -11.32 -7.39 13.30
CA ILE A 85 -10.47 -6.72 12.31
C ILE A 85 -9.18 -7.55 12.11
N TRP A 86 -8.94 -7.97 10.87
CA TRP A 86 -7.84 -8.87 10.51
C TRP A 86 -6.46 -8.21 10.52
N ASN A 87 -6.40 -6.89 10.30
CA ASN A 87 -5.17 -6.09 10.17
C ASN A 87 -4.99 -5.05 11.30
N ASP A 88 -5.78 -5.13 12.37
CA ASP A 88 -5.59 -4.29 13.56
C ASP A 88 -4.18 -4.48 14.14
N LEU A 89 -3.56 -3.40 14.64
CA LEU A 89 -2.19 -3.43 15.16
C LEU A 89 -2.20 -3.52 16.69
N ASN A 90 -1.33 -4.36 17.22
CA ASN A 90 -1.00 -4.34 18.64
C ASN A 90 0.09 -3.31 18.96
N LYS A 91 0.53 -3.20 20.22
CA LYS A 91 1.58 -2.27 20.64
C LYS A 91 2.99 -2.59 20.08
N ASP A 92 3.17 -3.76 19.53
CA ASP A 92 4.40 -4.21 18.90
C ASP A 92 4.31 -4.08 17.37
N ASP A 93 3.33 -3.31 16.86
CA ASP A 93 3.03 -3.10 15.45
C ASP A 93 2.81 -4.42 14.67
N GLU A 94 2.38 -5.48 15.37
CA GLU A 94 2.03 -6.76 14.75
C GLU A 94 0.52 -6.86 14.53
N THR A 95 0.12 -7.30 13.34
CA THR A 95 -1.25 -7.78 13.11
C THR A 95 -1.43 -9.20 13.65
N PRO A 96 -2.68 -9.68 13.85
CA PRO A 96 -2.93 -11.09 14.17
C PRO A 96 -2.25 -12.06 13.20
N GLY A 97 -2.18 -11.71 11.91
CA GLY A 97 -1.49 -12.49 10.89
C GLY A 97 0.04 -12.51 11.05
N CYS A 98 0.67 -11.40 11.47
CA CYS A 98 2.09 -11.38 11.82
C CYS A 98 2.43 -12.35 12.94
N ILE A 99 1.60 -12.38 13.99
CA ILE A 99 1.75 -13.32 15.12
C ILE A 99 1.60 -14.77 14.63
N ALA A 100 0.59 -15.06 13.82
CA ALA A 100 0.38 -16.39 13.27
C ALA A 100 1.57 -16.88 12.44
N LEU A 101 2.16 -15.98 11.62
CA LEU A 101 3.36 -16.27 10.82
C LEU A 101 4.56 -16.56 11.71
N ARG A 102 4.82 -15.69 12.71
CA ARG A 102 5.92 -15.82 13.67
C ARG A 102 5.84 -17.12 14.48
N LEU A 103 4.62 -17.52 14.89
CA LEU A 103 4.37 -18.78 15.59
C LEU A 103 4.26 -19.99 14.66
N LYS A 104 4.46 -19.81 13.35
CA LYS A 104 4.36 -20.87 12.32
C LYS A 104 2.99 -21.57 12.29
N GLN A 105 1.93 -20.87 12.69
CA GLN A 105 0.54 -21.34 12.70
C GLN A 105 -0.09 -21.15 11.31
N LYS A 106 0.34 -21.98 10.35
CA LYS A 106 -0.07 -21.84 8.93
C LYS A 106 -1.58 -21.75 8.73
N LYS A 107 -2.35 -22.60 9.40
CA LYS A 107 -3.82 -22.60 9.26
C LYS A 107 -4.43 -21.29 9.72
N LEU A 108 -3.98 -20.74 10.85
CA LEU A 108 -4.47 -19.46 11.37
C LEU A 108 -4.01 -18.30 10.47
N TYR A 109 -2.80 -18.36 9.95
CA TYR A 109 -2.30 -17.40 8.97
C TYR A 109 -3.16 -17.39 7.70
N ASP A 110 -3.43 -18.57 7.13
CA ASP A 110 -4.28 -18.69 5.94
C ASP A 110 -5.70 -18.12 6.20
N MET A 111 -6.26 -18.31 7.40
CA MET A 111 -7.54 -17.73 7.79
C MET A 111 -7.50 -16.20 7.84
N MET A 112 -6.39 -15.60 8.31
CA MET A 112 -6.21 -14.14 8.29
C MET A 112 -6.13 -13.62 6.85
N VAL A 113 -5.36 -14.28 5.98
CA VAL A 113 -5.29 -13.92 4.55
C VAL A 113 -6.67 -14.00 3.90
N GLU A 114 -7.44 -15.06 4.16
CA GLU A 114 -8.80 -15.19 3.63
C GLU A 114 -9.76 -14.13 4.17
N ALA A 115 -9.65 -13.78 5.46
CA ALA A 115 -10.44 -12.72 6.06
C ALA A 115 -10.15 -11.37 5.44
N GLY A 116 -8.86 -11.05 5.25
CA GLY A 116 -8.42 -9.84 4.57
C GLY A 116 -8.95 -9.75 3.15
N VAL A 117 -8.76 -10.80 2.34
CA VAL A 117 -9.28 -10.83 0.96
C VAL A 117 -10.80 -10.60 0.91
N ARG A 118 -11.56 -11.23 1.83
CA ARG A 118 -13.01 -11.01 1.88
C ARG A 118 -13.37 -9.57 2.26
N ALA A 119 -12.67 -8.98 3.22
CA ALA A 119 -12.91 -7.61 3.66
C ALA A 119 -12.64 -6.62 2.51
N GLU A 120 -11.46 -6.69 1.90
CA GLU A 120 -11.06 -5.80 0.80
C GLU A 120 -11.99 -5.93 -0.43
N MET A 121 -12.36 -7.17 -0.81
CA MET A 121 -13.30 -7.38 -1.90
C MET A 121 -14.72 -6.87 -1.57
N LEU A 122 -15.14 -6.91 -0.31
CA LEU A 122 -16.42 -6.35 0.12
C LEU A 122 -16.39 -4.82 0.05
N PHE A 123 -15.33 -4.18 0.55
CA PHE A 123 -15.14 -2.73 0.46
C PHE A 123 -15.13 -2.27 -1.00
N ALA A 124 -14.35 -2.89 -1.86
CA ALA A 124 -14.32 -2.58 -3.29
C ALA A 124 -15.70 -2.72 -3.96
N LYS A 125 -16.53 -3.68 -3.51
CA LYS A 125 -17.89 -3.85 -4.01
C LYS A 125 -18.85 -2.79 -3.47
N MET A 126 -18.74 -2.42 -2.20
CA MET A 126 -19.55 -1.36 -1.59
C MET A 126 -19.25 -0.02 -2.24
N GLU A 127 -17.99 0.30 -2.46
CA GLU A 127 -17.57 1.49 -3.19
C GLU A 127 -18.13 1.52 -4.62
N ALA A 128 -18.04 0.41 -5.36
CA ALA A 128 -18.60 0.29 -6.71
C ALA A 128 -20.14 0.46 -6.75
N LEU A 129 -20.84 0.26 -5.62
CA LEU A 129 -22.27 0.48 -5.48
C LEU A 129 -22.62 1.88 -4.95
N GLY A 130 -21.63 2.74 -4.71
CA GLY A 130 -21.81 4.06 -4.12
C GLY A 130 -22.25 4.02 -2.65
N LEU A 131 -21.96 2.92 -1.94
CA LEU A 131 -22.27 2.73 -0.53
C LEU A 131 -21.05 2.95 0.39
N GLY A 132 -19.94 3.44 -0.15
CA GLY A 132 -18.79 3.91 0.62
C GLY A 132 -19.14 5.24 1.29
N ASP A 133 -18.63 5.49 2.49
CA ASP A 133 -18.75 6.78 3.16
C ASP A 133 -18.05 7.85 2.29
N ASN A 134 -18.86 8.63 1.58
CA ASN A 134 -18.38 9.85 0.93
C ASN A 134 -18.35 10.95 2.00
N ASP A 135 -17.37 10.92 2.86
CA ASP A 135 -16.96 12.09 3.65
C ASP A 135 -16.08 13.01 2.80
N GLU A 136 -16.53 13.34 1.59
CA GLU A 136 -16.09 14.55 0.93
C GLU A 136 -16.97 15.69 1.47
N ASP A 137 -16.46 16.39 2.48
CA ASP A 137 -16.89 17.73 2.82
C ASP A 137 -16.69 18.60 1.55
N ASP A 138 -17.73 18.70 0.74
CA ASP A 138 -17.90 19.75 -0.26
C ASP A 138 -17.96 21.10 0.45
N VAL A 139 -16.80 21.69 0.70
CA VAL A 139 -16.68 23.11 1.04
C VAL A 139 -16.88 23.85 -0.27
N GLU A 140 -18.14 24.22 -0.56
CA GLU A 140 -18.45 25.23 -1.55
C GLU A 140 -17.74 26.54 -1.16
N GLU A 141 -16.63 26.85 -1.82
CA GLU A 141 -16.07 28.20 -1.85
C GLU A 141 -17.01 29.11 -2.62
N GLU A 142 -17.94 29.77 -1.91
CA GLU A 142 -18.55 30.97 -2.43
C GLU A 142 -17.49 32.08 -2.51
N GLY A 143 -17.23 32.51 -3.74
CA GLY A 143 -16.33 33.60 -4.03
C GLY A 143 -16.83 34.95 -3.46
N GLU A 144 -15.98 35.63 -2.73
CA GLU A 144 -16.03 37.09 -2.58
C GLU A 144 -14.72 37.70 -3.09
N GLU A 145 -14.87 38.43 -4.20
CA GLU A 145 -13.93 39.47 -4.62
C GLU A 145 -13.95 40.61 -3.59
N ASP A 146 -12.84 41.11 -3.08
CA ASP A 146 -12.36 42.45 -3.40
C ASP A 146 -11.21 42.99 -2.50
N GLN A 147 -10.32 43.69 -3.17
CA GLN A 147 -9.54 44.86 -2.77
C GLN A 147 -8.24 44.71 -1.95
N ALA A 148 -7.24 45.09 -2.71
CA ALA A 148 -5.88 45.47 -2.38
C ALA A 148 -5.71 46.40 -1.15
N ARG A 149 -4.65 46.20 -0.37
CA ARG A 149 -3.84 47.27 0.18
C ARG A 149 -2.39 46.85 0.44
N GLU A 150 -1.50 47.61 -0.19
CA GLU A 150 -0.05 47.63 0.09
C GLU A 150 0.25 48.03 1.51
N GLU A 151 1.32 47.49 2.10
CA GLU A 151 2.41 48.22 2.78
C GLU A 151 3.51 47.29 3.28
N GLN A 152 4.73 47.53 2.81
CA GLN A 152 6.02 47.11 3.37
C GLN A 152 6.55 48.24 4.32
N PRO A 153 7.76 48.10 4.91
CA PRO A 153 8.43 47.00 5.63
C PRO A 153 8.98 47.41 7.01
N ALA A 154 9.47 46.50 7.81
CA ALA A 154 10.51 46.88 8.80
C ALA A 154 11.39 45.67 9.20
N ALA A 155 12.64 45.77 8.87
CA ALA A 155 13.74 44.93 9.32
C ALA A 155 14.14 45.25 10.78
N LYS A 156 14.57 44.23 11.53
CA LYS A 156 15.61 44.43 12.57
C LYS A 156 16.44 43.18 12.84
N LYS A 157 17.71 43.44 12.80
CA LYS A 157 18.93 42.71 12.92
C LYS A 157 19.24 42.09 14.29
N GLN A 158 20.05 41.03 14.26
CA GLN A 158 21.21 40.67 15.12
C GLN A 158 20.90 40.07 16.52
N LYS A 159 21.56 39.00 16.94
CA LYS A 159 23.01 38.89 17.21
C LYS A 159 23.47 37.44 17.38
N VAL A 160 24.68 37.22 16.87
CA VAL A 160 25.55 36.06 17.01
C VAL A 160 26.08 35.97 18.43
N SER A 161 26.24 34.78 18.99
CA SER A 161 27.36 34.49 19.92
C SER A 161 27.70 33.01 19.89
N SER A 162 28.98 32.79 19.82
CA SER A 162 29.83 31.66 19.54
C SER A 162 30.04 30.69 20.72
N GLU A 163 30.53 29.50 20.31
CA GLU A 163 31.44 28.59 21.03
C GLU A 163 30.89 27.59 22.02
N SER A 164 30.97 26.31 21.68
CA SER A 164 31.99 25.42 22.28
C SER A 164 31.92 24.01 21.71
N SER A 165 33.05 23.57 21.18
CA SER A 165 33.36 22.24 20.63
C SER A 165 33.40 21.19 21.75
N LYS A 166 32.71 20.03 21.57
CA LYS A 166 33.13 18.74 22.15
C LYS A 166 32.83 17.60 21.16
N PRO A 167 33.58 16.52 21.16
CA PRO A 167 33.69 15.58 20.05
C PRO A 167 32.48 14.64 19.95
N ILE A 168 32.07 14.42 18.71
CA ILE A 168 31.01 13.51 18.31
C ILE A 168 31.53 12.08 18.47
N GLN A 169 30.93 11.32 19.36
CA GLN A 169 30.98 9.86 19.29
C GLN A 169 29.99 9.44 18.19
N VAL A 170 30.53 8.79 17.18
CA VAL A 170 29.75 8.13 16.13
C VAL A 170 29.10 6.90 16.80
N VAL A 171 27.81 6.99 17.08
CA VAL A 171 26.97 5.83 17.31
C VAL A 171 26.36 5.52 15.95
N GLU A 172 26.75 4.41 15.36
CA GLU A 172 26.05 3.81 14.22
C GLU A 172 24.69 3.34 14.75
N GLU A 173 23.70 4.17 14.62
CA GLU A 173 22.30 3.82 14.82
C GLU A 173 21.83 3.27 13.48
N GLU A 174 21.69 1.95 13.38
CA GLU A 174 20.97 1.30 12.28
C GLU A 174 19.53 1.84 12.31
N ALA A 175 19.23 2.72 11.37
CA ALA A 175 17.88 3.24 11.16
C ALA A 175 16.97 2.07 10.76
N GLN A 176 16.16 1.61 11.70
CA GLN A 176 15.01 0.78 11.39
C GLN A 176 14.05 1.61 10.53
N PRO A 177 13.43 1.03 9.48
CA PRO A 177 12.44 1.76 8.69
C PRO A 177 11.24 2.10 9.60
N GLU A 178 10.97 3.39 9.74
CA GLU A 178 9.77 3.86 10.43
C GLU A 178 8.54 3.28 9.73
N VAL A 179 7.69 2.68 10.53
CA VAL A 179 6.40 2.12 10.11
C VAL A 179 5.52 3.30 9.68
N LEU A 180 5.14 3.30 8.41
CA LEU A 180 4.19 4.27 7.88
C LEU A 180 2.79 3.91 8.37
N ASP A 181 2.21 4.75 9.21
CA ASP A 181 0.78 4.79 9.46
C ASP A 181 0.04 4.89 8.12
N ASP A 182 -1.16 4.32 8.06
CA ASP A 182 -2.08 4.31 6.92
C ASP A 182 -2.36 5.75 6.43
N VAL A 183 -1.41 6.29 5.69
CA VAL A 183 -1.55 7.58 5.03
C VAL A 183 -2.34 7.29 3.77
N SER A 184 -3.57 7.76 3.70
CA SER A 184 -4.29 7.81 2.44
C SER A 184 -3.41 8.53 1.44
N LEU A 185 -2.78 7.77 0.55
CA LEU A 185 -1.85 8.31 -0.44
C LEU A 185 -2.67 9.09 -1.48
N ASP A 186 -2.77 10.40 -1.29
CA ASP A 186 -3.39 11.28 -2.27
C ASP A 186 -2.43 11.49 -3.46
N ASN A 187 -2.74 10.86 -4.59
CA ASN A 187 -1.98 11.02 -5.83
C ASN A 187 -1.82 12.48 -6.23
N HIS A 188 -2.83 13.33 -5.98
CA HIS A 188 -2.78 14.76 -6.29
C HIS A 188 -1.78 15.52 -5.41
N ALA A 189 -1.72 15.17 -4.13
CA ALA A 189 -0.73 15.70 -3.20
C ALA A 189 0.68 15.23 -3.57
N TYR A 190 0.83 13.94 -3.94
CA TYR A 190 2.10 13.39 -4.40
C TYR A 190 2.64 14.14 -5.62
N LEU A 191 1.83 14.35 -6.65
CA LEU A 191 2.26 15.05 -7.88
C LEU A 191 2.69 16.51 -7.65
N LYS A 192 2.27 17.12 -6.55
CA LYS A 192 2.70 18.46 -6.12
C LYS A 192 3.84 18.42 -5.11
N SER A 193 4.18 17.26 -4.58
CA SER A 193 5.19 17.11 -3.55
C SER A 193 6.60 17.36 -4.10
N GLN A 194 7.53 17.69 -3.19
CA GLN A 194 8.93 17.81 -3.55
C GLN A 194 9.64 16.49 -3.33
N LEU A 195 10.15 15.89 -4.41
CA LEU A 195 10.90 14.66 -4.34
C LEU A 195 12.35 14.87 -3.91
N ARG A 196 12.89 13.92 -3.17
CA ARG A 196 14.28 13.91 -2.70
C ARG A 196 14.99 12.63 -3.13
N TYR A 197 15.92 12.77 -4.06
CA TYR A 197 16.80 11.67 -4.47
C TYR A 197 17.99 11.59 -3.50
N LYS A 198 18.11 10.48 -2.80
CA LYS A 198 19.27 10.10 -1.98
C LYS A 198 19.93 8.86 -2.59
N PRO A 199 21.16 8.49 -2.20
CA PRO A 199 21.75 7.24 -2.66
C PRO A 199 20.85 6.05 -2.36
N GLY A 200 20.39 5.36 -3.40
CA GLY A 200 19.56 4.16 -3.29
C GLY A 200 18.08 4.38 -2.95
N ILE A 201 17.60 5.61 -2.80
CA ILE A 201 16.20 5.85 -2.42
C ILE A 201 15.65 7.13 -3.02
N LEU A 202 14.40 7.08 -3.43
CA LEU A 202 13.56 8.21 -3.80
C LEU A 202 12.48 8.40 -2.74
N LEU A 203 12.43 9.60 -2.14
CA LEU A 203 11.47 9.98 -1.10
C LEU A 203 10.56 11.11 -1.59
N ASP A 204 9.33 11.14 -1.11
CA ASP A 204 8.44 12.29 -1.23
C ASP A 204 8.71 13.36 -0.15
N SER A 205 7.85 14.39 -0.07
CA SER A 205 7.99 15.48 0.91
C SER A 205 7.71 15.04 2.35
N SER A 206 7.01 13.93 2.55
CA SER A 206 6.64 13.36 3.85
C SER A 206 7.57 12.23 4.30
N ASP A 207 8.73 12.06 3.61
CA ASP A 207 9.69 10.99 3.83
C ASP A 207 9.18 9.59 3.46
N ASN A 208 8.04 9.46 2.75
CA ASN A 208 7.61 8.18 2.23
C ASN A 208 8.53 7.70 1.11
N ALA A 209 8.88 6.43 1.14
CA ALA A 209 9.69 5.80 0.10
C ALA A 209 8.87 5.60 -1.18
N VAL A 210 9.19 6.36 -2.21
CA VAL A 210 8.58 6.22 -3.54
C VAL A 210 9.18 5.05 -4.30
N MET A 211 10.51 4.85 -4.20
CA MET A 211 11.23 3.75 -4.83
C MET A 211 12.58 3.54 -4.13
N MET A 212 13.04 2.30 -4.06
CA MET A 212 14.30 1.92 -3.42
C MET A 212 15.15 1.00 -4.31
N ASP A 213 16.47 1.08 -4.18
CA ASP A 213 17.41 0.29 -4.99
C ASP A 213 17.36 -1.22 -4.74
N TRP A 214 16.92 -1.66 -3.56
CA TRP A 214 16.71 -3.08 -3.26
C TRP A 214 15.65 -3.74 -4.16
N GLU A 215 14.74 -2.94 -4.76
CA GLU A 215 13.74 -3.41 -5.71
C GLU A 215 14.35 -3.85 -7.03
N THR A 216 15.62 -3.50 -7.29
CA THR A 216 16.31 -3.77 -8.57
C THR A 216 16.22 -5.23 -9.00
N GLN A 217 16.41 -6.18 -8.07
CA GLN A 217 16.34 -7.60 -8.41
C GLN A 217 14.92 -8.05 -8.80
N ILE A 218 13.91 -7.47 -8.17
CA ILE A 218 12.50 -7.73 -8.48
C ILE A 218 12.18 -7.17 -9.88
N MET A 219 12.56 -5.92 -10.13
CA MET A 219 12.32 -5.25 -11.40
C MET A 219 13.03 -5.94 -12.58
N GLN A 220 14.25 -6.46 -12.36
CA GLN A 220 14.95 -7.28 -13.36
C GLN A 220 14.20 -8.56 -13.70
N ARG A 221 13.69 -9.29 -12.69
CA ARG A 221 12.89 -10.50 -12.91
C ARG A 221 11.56 -10.21 -13.61
N HIS A 222 10.94 -9.07 -13.29
CA HIS A 222 9.73 -8.64 -14.00
C HIS A 222 10.05 -8.37 -15.47
N ALA A 223 11.11 -7.63 -15.78
CA ALA A 223 11.53 -7.38 -17.15
C ALA A 223 11.83 -8.69 -17.92
N GLU A 224 12.59 -9.63 -17.33
CA GLU A 224 12.86 -10.95 -17.90
C GLU A 224 11.58 -11.74 -18.23
N THR A 225 10.59 -11.67 -17.34
CA THR A 225 9.32 -12.39 -17.49
C THR A 225 8.44 -11.77 -18.57
N LEU A 226 8.39 -10.43 -18.61
CA LEU A 226 7.57 -9.68 -19.55
C LEU A 226 8.17 -9.68 -20.96
N ILE A 227 9.49 -9.61 -21.06
CA ILE A 227 10.21 -9.44 -22.33
C ILE A 227 11.13 -10.66 -22.58
N PRO A 228 10.57 -11.81 -22.94
CA PRO A 228 11.33 -13.05 -23.13
C PRO A 228 12.19 -13.07 -24.40
N LYS A 229 12.09 -12.07 -25.27
CA LYS A 229 12.84 -11.93 -26.52
C LYS A 229 13.00 -10.46 -26.89
N SER A 230 14.01 -10.13 -27.69
CA SER A 230 14.22 -8.78 -28.23
C SER A 230 13.13 -8.37 -29.25
N GLY A 231 13.08 -7.08 -29.57
CA GLY A 231 12.22 -6.53 -30.60
C GLY A 231 10.76 -6.32 -30.19
N LEU A 232 10.39 -6.52 -28.94
CA LEU A 232 9.05 -6.27 -28.44
C LEU A 232 8.79 -4.78 -28.27
N ARG A 233 7.52 -4.38 -28.38
CA ARG A 233 7.03 -3.02 -28.07
C ARG A 233 6.55 -3.03 -26.63
N THR A 234 7.13 -2.14 -25.83
CA THR A 234 6.94 -2.17 -24.38
C THR A 234 6.48 -0.82 -23.85
N MET A 235 5.79 -0.81 -22.73
CA MET A 235 5.43 0.39 -21.99
C MET A 235 5.63 0.18 -20.49
N ASN A 236 6.13 1.22 -19.83
CA ASN A 236 6.12 1.33 -18.38
C ASN A 236 5.33 2.58 -17.97
N VAL A 237 4.51 2.46 -16.94
CA VAL A 237 3.80 3.56 -16.30
C VAL A 237 4.37 3.77 -14.91
N GLY A 238 4.99 4.94 -14.71
CA GLY A 238 5.80 5.28 -13.53
C GLY A 238 7.29 4.99 -13.74
N HIS A 239 8.11 6.05 -13.82
CA HIS A 239 9.56 5.91 -14.02
C HIS A 239 10.35 5.88 -12.72
N GLY A 240 10.03 6.80 -11.80
CA GLY A 240 10.69 6.93 -10.51
C GLY A 240 12.23 7.06 -10.60
N MET A 241 12.94 6.05 -10.17
CA MET A 241 14.41 5.97 -10.30
C MET A 241 14.86 5.38 -11.64
N GLY A 242 13.96 4.86 -12.45
CA GLY A 242 14.24 4.25 -13.75
C GLY A 242 14.76 2.82 -13.69
N ILE A 243 14.52 2.13 -12.59
CA ILE A 243 15.04 0.77 -12.35
C ILE A 243 14.46 -0.20 -13.38
N VAL A 244 13.13 -0.26 -13.49
CA VAL A 244 12.46 -1.18 -14.42
C VAL A 244 12.70 -0.79 -15.88
N ASP A 245 12.68 0.50 -16.21
CA ASP A 245 12.94 0.96 -17.58
C ASP A 245 14.37 0.61 -18.03
N THR A 246 15.33 0.74 -17.12
CA THR A 246 16.71 0.31 -17.37
C THR A 246 16.79 -1.20 -17.60
N ALA A 247 16.09 -2.00 -16.78
CA ALA A 247 16.03 -3.45 -16.96
C ALA A 247 15.36 -3.82 -18.29
N ILE A 248 14.25 -3.17 -18.66
CA ILE A 248 13.54 -3.39 -19.94
C ILE A 248 14.47 -3.14 -21.14
N LEU A 249 15.24 -2.05 -21.10
CA LEU A 249 16.15 -1.73 -22.21
C LEU A 249 17.27 -2.75 -22.41
N THR A 250 17.65 -3.55 -21.38
CA THR A 250 18.61 -4.64 -21.54
C THR A 250 18.10 -5.78 -22.42
N HIS A 251 16.78 -5.86 -22.64
CA HIS A 251 16.12 -6.86 -23.50
C HIS A 251 15.93 -6.38 -24.95
N ASP A 252 16.52 -5.24 -25.32
CA ASP A 252 16.51 -4.68 -26.68
C ASP A 252 15.09 -4.59 -27.29
N PRO A 253 14.17 -3.82 -26.68
CA PRO A 253 12.83 -3.59 -27.24
C PRO A 253 12.94 -2.77 -28.54
N SER A 254 12.04 -3.04 -29.50
CA SER A 254 11.96 -2.23 -30.73
C SER A 254 11.41 -0.82 -30.46
N MET A 255 10.58 -0.69 -29.45
CA MET A 255 10.02 0.57 -28.93
C MET A 255 9.72 0.41 -27.46
N HIS A 256 10.04 1.44 -26.68
CA HIS A 256 9.73 1.53 -25.25
C HIS A 256 9.05 2.86 -24.94
N HIS A 257 7.82 2.80 -24.47
CA HIS A 257 7.07 3.96 -24.00
C HIS A 257 7.23 4.09 -22.49
N ILE A 258 7.49 5.29 -22.00
CA ILE A 258 7.52 5.63 -20.59
C ILE A 258 6.43 6.68 -20.35
N VAL A 259 5.48 6.40 -19.45
CA VAL A 259 4.47 7.36 -19.01
C VAL A 259 4.84 7.82 -17.60
N GLU A 260 5.09 9.13 -17.43
CA GLU A 260 5.53 9.67 -16.16
C GLU A 260 4.75 10.94 -15.83
N ALA A 261 4.13 10.96 -14.64
CA ALA A 261 3.27 12.04 -14.21
C ALA A 261 4.02 13.12 -13.39
N HIS A 262 5.01 12.74 -12.59
CA HIS A 262 5.64 13.67 -11.66
C HIS A 262 6.65 14.61 -12.35
N PRO A 263 6.47 15.95 -12.25
CA PRO A 263 7.32 16.91 -13.00
C PRO A 263 8.82 16.80 -12.71
N GLN A 264 9.20 16.53 -11.45
CA GLN A 264 10.62 16.38 -11.09
C GLN A 264 11.25 15.09 -11.64
N VAL A 265 10.45 14.03 -11.80
CA VAL A 265 10.91 12.79 -12.46
C VAL A 265 11.08 13.03 -13.96
N GLN A 266 10.18 13.77 -14.60
CA GLN A 266 10.31 14.18 -16.01
C GLN A 266 11.57 15.02 -16.24
N GLU A 267 11.89 15.95 -15.34
CA GLU A 267 13.14 16.73 -15.42
C GLU A 267 14.38 15.83 -15.28
N LYS A 268 14.33 14.83 -14.39
CA LYS A 268 15.39 13.82 -14.26
C LYS A 268 15.55 13.03 -15.54
N LEU A 269 14.47 12.56 -16.15
CA LEU A 269 14.46 11.86 -17.44
C LEU A 269 15.17 12.67 -18.52
N ARG A 270 14.93 14.01 -18.60
CA ARG A 270 15.61 14.91 -19.53
C ARG A 270 17.12 14.97 -19.25
N ARG A 271 17.50 15.18 -18.01
CA ARG A 271 18.92 15.26 -17.61
C ARG A 271 19.69 13.97 -17.87
N GLU A 272 19.05 12.82 -17.78
CA GLU A 272 19.64 11.51 -17.99
C GLU A 272 19.57 11.05 -19.45
N GLY A 273 19.06 11.89 -20.35
CA GLY A 273 19.06 11.63 -21.79
C GLY A 273 18.07 10.55 -22.24
N TRP A 274 17.00 10.31 -21.47
CA TRP A 274 16.00 9.32 -21.85
C TRP A 274 15.23 9.71 -23.12
N TYR A 275 15.02 10.99 -23.35
CA TYR A 275 14.36 11.52 -24.55
C TYR A 275 15.22 11.37 -25.82
N ASP A 276 16.52 11.20 -25.68
CA ASP A 276 17.46 11.10 -26.80
C ASP A 276 17.68 9.63 -27.23
N LYS A 277 17.15 8.67 -26.50
CA LYS A 277 17.28 7.26 -26.85
C LYS A 277 16.41 6.92 -28.07
N PRO A 278 16.94 6.29 -29.13
CA PRO A 278 16.26 6.16 -30.42
C PRO A 278 14.99 5.28 -30.38
N ASN A 279 14.90 4.37 -29.42
CA ASN A 279 13.78 3.45 -29.25
C ASN A 279 12.93 3.76 -28.02
N VAL A 280 13.08 4.93 -27.41
CA VAL A 280 12.31 5.36 -26.23
C VAL A 280 11.43 6.55 -26.59
N THR A 281 10.21 6.53 -26.13
CA THR A 281 9.26 7.65 -26.18
C THR A 281 8.75 7.95 -24.78
N VAL A 282 9.06 9.13 -24.27
CA VAL A 282 8.55 9.58 -22.96
C VAL A 282 7.28 10.38 -23.15
N HIS A 283 6.24 10.02 -22.43
CA HIS A 283 4.95 10.71 -22.37
C HIS A 283 4.83 11.38 -21.00
N GLU A 284 4.70 12.69 -21.01
CA GLU A 284 4.56 13.51 -19.81
C GLU A 284 3.08 13.64 -19.44
N GLY A 285 2.75 13.31 -18.21
CA GLY A 285 1.40 13.41 -17.67
C GLY A 285 0.92 12.11 -17.02
N ARG A 286 -0.27 12.19 -16.46
CA ARG A 286 -0.93 11.03 -15.87
C ARG A 286 -1.34 10.05 -16.96
N TRP A 287 -1.34 8.76 -16.64
CA TRP A 287 -1.75 7.74 -17.60
C TRP A 287 -3.21 7.94 -18.07
N GLN A 288 -4.09 8.47 -17.20
CA GLN A 288 -5.46 8.84 -17.55
C GLN A 288 -5.55 9.86 -18.69
N ASP A 289 -4.56 10.73 -18.84
CA ASP A 289 -4.50 11.77 -19.86
C ASP A 289 -3.71 11.33 -21.11
N VAL A 290 -2.80 10.38 -20.95
CA VAL A 290 -1.86 9.92 -21.99
C VAL A 290 -2.45 8.75 -22.78
N LEU A 291 -2.97 7.72 -22.10
CA LEU A 291 -3.37 6.47 -22.75
C LEU A 291 -4.53 6.60 -23.72
N PRO A 292 -5.56 7.44 -23.50
CA PRO A 292 -6.58 7.68 -24.51
C PRO A 292 -6.00 8.07 -25.87
N LYS A 293 -4.96 8.90 -25.88
CA LYS A 293 -4.28 9.36 -27.10
C LYS A 293 -3.52 8.23 -27.78
N LEU A 294 -2.90 7.33 -27.00
CA LEU A 294 -2.19 6.16 -27.55
C LEU A 294 -3.18 5.14 -28.14
N VAL A 295 -4.34 4.98 -27.53
CA VAL A 295 -5.44 4.16 -28.08
C VAL A 295 -5.94 4.75 -29.39
N GLU A 296 -6.22 6.04 -29.46
CA GLU A 296 -6.63 6.74 -30.69
C GLU A 296 -5.59 6.62 -31.81
N GLN A 297 -4.30 6.60 -31.48
CA GLN A 297 -3.21 6.41 -32.42
C GLN A 297 -3.05 4.95 -32.88
N GLY A 298 -3.80 4.02 -32.28
CA GLY A 298 -3.73 2.60 -32.61
C GLY A 298 -2.44 1.94 -32.15
N VAL A 299 -1.85 2.42 -31.04
CA VAL A 299 -0.63 1.82 -30.46
C VAL A 299 -0.95 0.41 -29.99
N VAL A 300 -0.09 -0.55 -30.34
CA VAL A 300 -0.19 -1.93 -29.90
C VAL A 300 1.11 -2.35 -29.26
N LEU A 301 1.03 -2.88 -28.04
CA LEU A 301 2.15 -3.23 -27.17
C LEU A 301 2.22 -4.74 -26.95
N ASP A 302 3.43 -5.24 -26.77
CA ASP A 302 3.67 -6.66 -26.47
C ASP A 302 3.94 -6.91 -24.98
N ALA A 303 4.29 -5.83 -24.24
CA ALA A 303 4.41 -5.87 -22.79
C ALA A 303 4.05 -4.50 -22.18
N ILE A 304 3.30 -4.52 -21.10
CA ILE A 304 2.95 -3.33 -20.30
C ILE A 304 3.34 -3.62 -18.85
N TYR A 305 4.02 -2.67 -18.22
CA TYR A 305 4.33 -2.68 -16.79
C TYR A 305 3.70 -1.47 -16.11
N TYR A 306 3.15 -1.68 -14.91
CA TYR A 306 2.49 -0.64 -14.12
C TYR A 306 3.15 -0.56 -12.76
N ASP A 307 3.76 0.58 -12.48
CA ASP A 307 4.54 0.86 -11.26
C ASP A 307 4.32 2.31 -10.83
N THR A 308 3.12 2.59 -10.36
CA THR A 308 2.73 3.92 -9.91
C THR A 308 2.83 4.04 -8.40
N PHE A 309 3.13 5.24 -7.92
CA PHE A 309 3.11 5.59 -6.51
C PHE A 309 1.84 6.39 -6.18
N ALA A 310 1.29 6.21 -4.98
CA ALA A 310 0.10 6.89 -4.48
C ALA A 310 -1.16 6.69 -5.35
N GLU A 311 -1.33 5.50 -5.90
CA GLU A 311 -2.56 5.07 -6.56
C GLU A 311 -3.08 3.77 -5.91
N ASP A 312 -4.40 3.65 -5.84
CA ASP A 312 -5.11 2.55 -5.20
C ASP A 312 -5.47 1.41 -6.19
N TYR A 313 -6.15 0.39 -5.70
CA TYR A 313 -6.65 -0.71 -6.54
C TYR A 313 -7.69 -0.31 -7.56
N LYS A 314 -8.43 0.76 -7.31
CA LYS A 314 -9.42 1.27 -8.26
C LYS A 314 -8.73 1.79 -9.51
N ALA A 315 -7.64 2.55 -9.33
CA ALA A 315 -6.80 3.03 -10.42
C ALA A 315 -6.19 1.87 -11.22
N LEU A 316 -5.63 0.84 -10.54
CA LEU A 316 -5.11 -0.35 -11.23
C LEU A 316 -6.19 -1.10 -12.00
N LYS A 317 -7.38 -1.25 -11.44
CA LYS A 317 -8.52 -1.92 -12.07
C LYS A 317 -9.00 -1.15 -13.30
N GLU A 318 -9.14 0.17 -13.20
CA GLU A 318 -9.51 1.06 -14.29
C GLU A 318 -8.47 0.99 -15.42
N PHE A 319 -7.18 1.12 -15.07
CA PHE A 319 -6.07 0.98 -16.01
C PHE A 319 -6.14 -0.34 -16.79
N PHE A 320 -6.34 -1.45 -16.08
CA PHE A 320 -6.41 -2.76 -16.70
C PHE A 320 -7.65 -2.91 -17.60
N ALA A 321 -8.83 -2.57 -17.08
CA ALA A 321 -10.08 -2.80 -17.79
C ALA A 321 -10.24 -1.89 -19.02
N GLU A 322 -9.75 -0.66 -18.94
CA GLU A 322 -9.96 0.31 -20.00
C GLU A 322 -8.82 0.37 -21.01
N TYR A 323 -7.56 0.22 -20.56
CA TYR A 323 -6.41 0.47 -21.45
C TYR A 323 -5.59 -0.76 -21.78
N VAL A 324 -5.34 -1.65 -20.81
CA VAL A 324 -4.53 -2.85 -21.08
C VAL A 324 -5.16 -3.69 -22.19
N VAL A 325 -6.48 -3.89 -22.12
CA VAL A 325 -7.22 -4.67 -23.11
C VAL A 325 -7.15 -4.07 -24.52
N GLN A 326 -7.09 -2.73 -24.61
CA GLN A 326 -7.07 -2.02 -25.90
C GLN A 326 -5.65 -1.90 -26.48
N LEU A 327 -4.64 -1.76 -25.63
CA LEU A 327 -3.25 -1.52 -26.04
C LEU A 327 -2.43 -2.81 -26.18
N LEU A 328 -2.79 -3.88 -25.47
CA LEU A 328 -2.01 -5.09 -25.45
C LEU A 328 -2.32 -5.99 -26.65
N SER A 329 -1.27 -6.51 -27.28
CA SER A 329 -1.42 -7.51 -28.35
C SER A 329 -2.03 -8.80 -27.78
N PRO A 330 -2.67 -9.66 -28.62
CA PRO A 330 -3.35 -10.89 -28.13
C PRO A 330 -2.47 -11.86 -27.32
N GLN A 331 -1.15 -11.77 -27.46
CA GLN A 331 -0.19 -12.59 -26.72
C GLN A 331 0.70 -11.71 -25.82
N GLY A 332 0.36 -10.46 -25.68
CA GLY A 332 1.08 -9.53 -24.85
C GLY A 332 0.96 -9.88 -23.37
N LYS A 333 1.88 -9.36 -22.58
CA LYS A 333 1.94 -9.60 -21.15
C LYS A 333 1.75 -8.30 -20.38
N PHE A 334 0.96 -8.38 -19.34
CA PHE A 334 0.81 -7.31 -18.35
C PHE A 334 1.46 -7.71 -17.03
N GLY A 335 2.20 -6.79 -16.42
CA GLY A 335 2.75 -6.92 -15.09
C GLY A 335 2.60 -5.64 -14.30
N TRP A 336 2.56 -5.75 -12.98
CA TRP A 336 2.51 -4.59 -12.10
C TRP A 336 3.37 -4.81 -10.87
N TYR A 337 3.79 -3.72 -10.24
CA TYR A 337 4.44 -3.77 -8.95
C TYR A 337 3.40 -3.65 -7.84
N ASN A 338 3.36 -4.65 -6.95
CA ASN A 338 2.49 -4.61 -5.79
C ASN A 338 3.29 -4.12 -4.58
N GLY A 339 3.36 -2.81 -4.40
CA GLY A 339 4.01 -2.17 -3.26
C GLY A 339 3.14 -2.07 -2.01
N LEU A 340 1.83 -2.35 -2.12
CA LEU A 340 0.89 -2.24 -1.00
C LEU A 340 1.16 -3.32 0.04
N GLY A 341 1.31 -2.88 1.31
CA GLY A 341 1.54 -3.79 2.42
C GLY A 341 2.89 -4.54 2.37
N ALA A 342 3.87 -4.03 1.64
CA ALA A 342 5.19 -4.66 1.52
C ALA A 342 5.97 -4.73 2.84
N ASP A 343 5.60 -3.92 3.81
CA ASP A 343 6.12 -3.90 5.19
C ASP A 343 5.71 -5.14 6.00
N ARG A 344 4.58 -5.78 5.65
CA ARG A 344 4.03 -6.95 6.34
C ARG A 344 3.63 -8.05 5.37
N GLN A 345 4.19 -9.24 5.52
CA GLN A 345 3.90 -10.39 4.65
C GLN A 345 2.41 -10.68 4.54
N ILE A 346 1.64 -10.54 5.63
CA ILE A 346 0.20 -10.78 5.63
C ILE A 346 -0.54 -9.79 4.72
N CYS A 347 -0.21 -8.51 4.79
CA CYS A 347 -0.81 -7.48 3.95
C CYS A 347 -0.44 -7.71 2.48
N TYR A 348 0.82 -7.99 2.21
CA TYR A 348 1.30 -8.33 0.87
C TYR A 348 0.54 -9.52 0.27
N ASP A 349 0.34 -10.60 1.03
CA ASP A 349 -0.37 -11.79 0.57
C ASP A 349 -1.86 -11.50 0.31
N VAL A 350 -2.50 -10.70 1.16
CA VAL A 350 -3.90 -10.27 0.98
C VAL A 350 -4.02 -9.43 -0.29
N TYR A 351 -3.25 -8.38 -0.42
CA TYR A 351 -3.35 -7.44 -1.53
C TYR A 351 -2.95 -8.07 -2.87
N THR A 352 -2.00 -9.00 -2.89
CA THR A 352 -1.68 -9.79 -4.09
C THR A 352 -2.88 -10.63 -4.55
N LYS A 353 -3.60 -11.28 -3.64
CA LYS A 353 -4.79 -12.06 -3.97
C LYS A 353 -5.95 -11.20 -4.43
N VAL A 354 -6.18 -10.05 -3.78
CA VAL A 354 -7.22 -9.08 -4.17
C VAL A 354 -6.96 -8.56 -5.58
N SER A 355 -5.76 -8.06 -5.86
CA SER A 355 -5.38 -7.55 -7.17
C SER A 355 -5.56 -8.60 -8.27
N THR A 356 -5.06 -9.82 -8.03
CA THR A 356 -5.21 -10.92 -8.98
C THR A 356 -6.68 -11.25 -9.24
N SER A 357 -7.51 -11.29 -8.20
CA SER A 357 -8.94 -11.60 -8.31
C SER A 357 -9.70 -10.52 -9.10
N LEU A 358 -9.38 -9.25 -8.85
CA LEU A 358 -10.00 -8.12 -9.55
C LEU A 358 -9.62 -8.12 -11.04
N LEU A 359 -8.36 -8.37 -11.38
CA LEU A 359 -7.89 -8.43 -12.76
C LEU A 359 -8.52 -9.60 -13.53
N VAL A 360 -8.61 -10.78 -12.91
CA VAL A 360 -9.27 -11.96 -13.53
C VAL A 360 -10.76 -11.70 -13.75
N SER A 361 -11.46 -11.09 -12.79
CA SER A 361 -12.89 -10.78 -12.93
C SER A 361 -13.19 -9.75 -14.02
N SER A 362 -12.25 -8.87 -14.34
CA SER A 362 -12.37 -7.90 -15.43
C SER A 362 -12.25 -8.54 -16.82
N ASN A 363 -11.57 -9.68 -16.92
CA ASN A 363 -11.36 -10.41 -18.19
C ASN A 363 -12.55 -11.32 -18.60
N ILE A 364 -13.51 -11.58 -17.71
CA ILE A 364 -14.67 -12.49 -17.94
C ILE A 364 -15.83 -11.76 -18.65
N ARG A 365 -15.74 -10.47 -18.93
CA ARG A 365 -16.80 -9.70 -19.60
C ARG A 365 -16.58 -9.47 -21.11
N GLY A 366 -15.73 -10.25 -21.72
CA GLY A 366 -15.43 -10.16 -23.17
C GLY A 366 -15.90 -11.39 -23.95
N ASP A 367 -17.21 -11.73 -23.89
CA ASP A 367 -17.91 -12.57 -24.88
C ASP A 367 -19.20 -11.87 -25.33
#